data_7e9dcf0c03db9bfc32282b0b59d66f56
#
_entry.id   7e9dcf0c03db9bfc32282b0b59d66f56
#
_cell.length_a   1.000
_cell.length_b   1.000
_cell.length_c   1.000
_cell.angle_alpha   90.00
_cell.angle_beta   90.00
_cell.angle_gamma   90.00
#
_symmetry.space_group_name_H-M   'P 1'
#
loop_
_entity.id
_entity.type
_entity.pdbx_description
1 polymer ?
#
loop_
_entity_poly.entity_id
_entity_poly.type
_entity_poly.pdbx_seq_one_letter_code
_entity_poly.pdbx_strand_id
1 'polypeptide(L)'
;IGAKPLGGWDEPKGLLRGHSTGHYMSALALAYASTKDEELKAKSEEMIHELRTLQLMSKGNAADFKTKGTPQNADQSIWSTNPGEWGEGFISAYSPDQFALLEQYTPYATIWAPYYTLHKIMAGFLDTYQYTGNEEALEAAMDLGSWVYERLNACTPEQREKMWGMYIAGE
;
A
#
# COMPACT_ATOMS: atom_id res chain seq x y z
N ILE A 1 1.57 12.24 -17.74
CA ILE A 1 0.17 12.70 -17.60
C ILE A 1 0.10 14.19 -17.23
N GLY A 2 1.17 14.85 -16.79
CA GLY A 2 1.26 16.29 -16.60
C GLY A 2 0.48 16.87 -15.39
N ALA A 3 -0.11 16.03 -14.55
CA ALA A 3 -0.73 16.50 -13.33
C ALA A 3 0.33 17.01 -12.33
N LYS A 4 -0.02 18.04 -11.56
CA LYS A 4 0.84 18.51 -10.47
C LYS A 4 0.88 17.44 -9.37
N PRO A 5 2.06 17.22 -8.74
CA PRO A 5 2.15 16.37 -7.57
C PRO A 5 1.18 16.82 -6.47
N LEU A 6 0.64 15.88 -5.73
CA LEU A 6 -0.13 16.17 -4.52
C LEU A 6 0.79 16.76 -3.46
N GLY A 7 0.22 17.51 -2.54
CA GLY A 7 0.91 18.07 -1.38
C GLY A 7 0.51 17.37 -0.07
N GLY A 8 1.02 17.87 1.03
CA GLY A 8 0.73 17.33 2.36
C GLY A 8 1.25 15.90 2.52
N TRP A 9 0.45 15.02 3.07
CA TRP A 9 0.84 13.63 3.32
C TRP A 9 1.05 12.81 2.04
N ASP A 10 0.44 13.21 0.93
CA ASP A 10 0.59 12.58 -0.38
C ASP A 10 1.64 13.25 -1.29
N GLU A 11 2.49 14.12 -0.73
CA GLU A 11 3.61 14.65 -1.51
C GLU A 11 4.56 13.53 -1.97
N PRO A 12 5.31 13.70 -3.07
CA PRO A 12 6.10 12.62 -3.69
C PRO A 12 7.13 11.94 -2.77
N LYS A 13 7.55 12.61 -1.69
CA LYS A 13 8.45 12.06 -0.66
C LYS A 13 7.76 11.81 0.68
N GLY A 14 6.46 12.06 0.77
CA GLY A 14 5.68 11.82 1.98
C GLY A 14 5.69 10.34 2.36
N LEU A 15 5.87 10.06 3.65
CA LEU A 15 5.92 8.68 4.14
C LEU A 15 4.54 8.02 4.22
N LEU A 16 3.47 8.81 4.17
CA LEU A 16 2.08 8.33 4.07
C LEU A 16 1.49 8.45 2.66
N ARG A 17 2.32 8.79 1.65
CA ARG A 17 1.79 8.94 0.29
C ARG A 17 1.06 7.68 -0.17
N GLY A 18 -0.05 7.87 -0.87
CA GLY A 18 -0.92 6.80 -1.33
C GLY A 18 -2.12 6.49 -0.42
N HIS A 19 -2.17 7.03 0.83
CA HIS A 19 -3.32 6.79 1.69
C HIS A 19 -4.60 7.42 1.11
N SER A 20 -4.51 8.58 0.49
CA SER A 20 -5.65 9.22 -0.20
C SER A 20 -6.14 8.41 -1.40
N THR A 21 -5.29 7.59 -2.01
CA THR A 21 -5.69 6.66 -3.09
C THR A 21 -6.76 5.69 -2.58
N GLY A 22 -6.53 5.05 -1.43
CA GLY A 22 -7.51 4.15 -0.81
C GLY A 22 -8.82 4.86 -0.46
N HIS A 23 -8.73 6.03 0.17
CA HIS A 23 -9.91 6.84 0.48
C HIS A 23 -10.70 7.27 -0.78
N TYR A 24 -10.00 7.60 -1.86
CA TYR A 24 -10.64 7.99 -3.12
C TYR A 24 -11.37 6.82 -3.77
N MET A 25 -10.79 5.60 -3.76
CA MET A 25 -11.47 4.39 -4.21
C MET A 25 -12.77 4.16 -3.43
N SER A 26 -12.70 4.20 -2.09
CA SER A 26 -13.88 4.08 -1.23
C SER A 26 -14.93 5.15 -1.52
N ALA A 27 -14.49 6.40 -1.73
CA ALA A 27 -15.41 7.50 -2.04
C ALA A 27 -16.13 7.30 -3.37
N LEU A 28 -15.44 6.86 -4.43
CA LEU A 28 -16.05 6.55 -5.72
C LEU A 28 -17.07 5.43 -5.61
N ALA A 29 -16.73 4.34 -4.91
CA ALA A 29 -17.60 3.19 -4.72
C ALA A 29 -18.87 3.56 -3.94
N LEU A 30 -18.74 4.31 -2.85
CA LEU A 30 -19.86 4.80 -2.03
C LEU A 30 -20.73 5.82 -2.77
N ALA A 31 -20.12 6.71 -3.55
CA ALA A 31 -20.85 7.66 -4.37
C ALA A 31 -21.68 6.94 -5.45
N TYR A 32 -21.11 5.95 -6.14
CA TYR A 32 -21.85 5.10 -7.05
C TYR A 32 -22.99 4.34 -6.35
N ALA A 33 -22.71 3.75 -5.17
CA ALA A 33 -23.73 3.04 -4.41
C ALA A 33 -24.95 3.90 -4.10
N SER A 34 -24.72 5.19 -3.82
CA SER A 34 -25.75 6.16 -3.44
C SER A 34 -26.50 6.75 -4.65
N THR A 35 -25.79 7.02 -5.74
CA THR A 35 -26.32 7.78 -6.89
C THR A 35 -26.71 6.90 -8.07
N LYS A 36 -26.08 5.73 -8.20
CA LYS A 36 -26.10 4.87 -9.40
C LYS A 36 -25.58 5.58 -10.67
N ASP A 37 -24.68 6.52 -10.48
CA ASP A 37 -24.03 7.25 -11.57
C ASP A 37 -22.98 6.37 -12.23
N GLU A 38 -23.22 5.98 -13.47
CA GLU A 38 -22.35 5.08 -14.23
C GLU A 38 -20.98 5.74 -14.57
N GLU A 39 -20.86 7.06 -14.58
CA GLU A 39 -19.57 7.74 -14.78
C GLU A 39 -18.66 7.53 -13.55
N LEU A 40 -19.23 7.53 -12.34
CA LEU A 40 -18.47 7.23 -11.11
C LEU A 40 -18.02 5.78 -11.09
N LYS A 41 -18.89 4.86 -11.55
CA LYS A 41 -18.53 3.44 -11.66
C LYS A 41 -17.41 3.24 -12.68
N ALA A 42 -17.54 3.79 -13.87
CA ALA A 42 -16.51 3.69 -14.92
C ALA A 42 -15.14 4.23 -14.43
N LYS A 43 -15.14 5.38 -13.73
CA LYS A 43 -13.93 5.93 -13.14
C LYS A 43 -13.32 5.01 -12.07
N SER A 44 -14.16 4.38 -11.26
CA SER A 44 -13.71 3.39 -10.27
C SER A 44 -13.08 2.17 -10.95
N GLU A 45 -13.72 1.64 -11.99
CA GLU A 45 -13.24 0.49 -12.76
C GLU A 45 -11.89 0.80 -13.45
N GLU A 46 -11.76 1.95 -14.09
CA GLU A 46 -10.50 2.42 -14.69
C GLU A 46 -9.38 2.47 -13.64
N MET A 47 -9.66 3.08 -12.48
CA MET A 47 -8.69 3.19 -11.40
C MET A 47 -8.24 1.82 -10.87
N ILE A 48 -9.17 0.89 -10.68
CA ILE A 48 -8.85 -0.47 -10.25
C ILE A 48 -7.97 -1.17 -11.27
N HIS A 49 -8.33 -1.09 -12.55
CA HIS A 49 -7.58 -1.72 -13.63
C HIS A 49 -6.12 -1.23 -13.70
N GLU A 50 -5.92 0.08 -13.59
CA GLU A 50 -4.58 0.67 -13.56
C GLU A 50 -3.78 0.21 -12.33
N LEU A 51 -4.38 0.22 -11.15
CA LEU A 51 -3.72 -0.24 -9.92
C LEU A 51 -3.40 -1.74 -9.99
N ARG A 52 -4.31 -2.55 -10.52
CA ARG A 52 -4.09 -3.99 -10.71
C ARG A 52 -2.94 -4.26 -11.68
N THR A 53 -2.89 -3.53 -12.78
CA THR A 53 -1.79 -3.62 -13.74
C THR A 53 -0.44 -3.35 -13.08
N LEU A 54 -0.35 -2.32 -12.22
CA LEU A 54 0.86 -2.03 -11.45
C LEU A 54 1.17 -3.11 -10.41
N GLN A 55 0.16 -3.61 -9.70
CA GLN A 55 0.31 -4.68 -8.71
C GLN A 55 0.89 -5.95 -9.34
N LEU A 56 0.44 -6.32 -10.53
CA LEU A 56 0.91 -7.49 -11.27
C LEU A 56 2.38 -7.40 -11.71
N MET A 57 3.00 -6.23 -11.62
CA MET A 57 4.45 -6.07 -11.84
C MET A 57 5.26 -6.58 -10.65
N SER A 58 4.69 -6.64 -9.46
CA SER A 58 5.34 -7.13 -8.25
C SER A 58 5.52 -8.65 -8.33
N LYS A 59 6.75 -9.12 -8.12
CA LYS A 59 7.13 -10.53 -8.26
C LYS A 59 7.97 -10.98 -7.08
N GLY A 60 8.14 -12.31 -7.00
CA GLY A 60 8.93 -12.93 -5.95
C GLY A 60 8.11 -13.22 -4.68
N ASN A 61 8.79 -13.66 -3.64
CA ASN A 61 8.18 -13.94 -2.34
C ASN A 61 8.32 -12.72 -1.44
N ALA A 62 7.23 -12.28 -0.81
CA ALA A 62 7.22 -11.12 0.09
C ALA A 62 8.21 -11.27 1.26
N ALA A 63 8.39 -12.48 1.78
CA ALA A 63 9.31 -12.78 2.87
C ALA A 63 10.79 -12.62 2.51
N ASP A 64 11.13 -12.73 1.23
CA ASP A 64 12.52 -12.67 0.74
C ASP A 64 13.02 -11.24 0.51
N PHE A 65 12.10 -10.27 0.41
CA PHE A 65 12.49 -8.88 0.20
C PHE A 65 13.35 -8.36 1.35
N LYS A 66 14.50 -7.76 0.99
CA LYS A 66 15.41 -7.10 1.94
C LYS A 66 15.68 -5.67 1.51
N THR A 67 15.51 -4.74 2.43
CA THR A 67 15.92 -3.34 2.22
C THR A 67 17.43 -3.18 2.32
N LYS A 68 17.98 -2.22 1.56
CA LYS A 68 19.34 -1.72 1.76
C LYS A 68 19.41 -0.69 2.89
N GLY A 69 18.25 -0.22 3.35
CA GLY A 69 18.14 0.75 4.44
C GLY A 69 18.38 0.13 5.81
N THR A 70 18.76 0.98 6.74
CA THR A 70 18.88 0.67 8.18
C THR A 70 18.19 1.77 8.99
N PRO A 71 17.89 1.56 10.28
CA PRO A 71 17.35 2.61 11.13
C PRO A 71 18.19 3.91 11.16
N GLN A 72 19.50 3.81 10.90
CA GLN A 72 20.43 4.95 10.85
C GLN A 72 20.55 5.57 9.45
N ASN A 73 20.14 4.85 8.42
CA ASN A 73 20.15 5.32 7.04
C ASN A 73 18.93 4.77 6.30
N ALA A 74 17.82 5.47 6.41
CA ALA A 74 16.53 5.12 5.78
C ALA A 74 16.18 6.07 4.61
N ASP A 75 17.19 6.70 3.99
CA ASP A 75 16.96 7.62 2.87
C ASP A 75 16.25 6.93 1.70
N GLN A 76 15.19 7.56 1.20
CA GLN A 76 14.38 6.99 0.12
C GLN A 76 15.13 6.82 -1.21
N SER A 77 16.28 7.49 -1.38
CA SER A 77 17.10 7.33 -2.59
C SER A 77 17.75 5.96 -2.73
N ILE A 78 17.84 5.20 -1.62
CA ILE A 78 18.39 3.84 -1.62
C ILE A 78 17.30 2.76 -1.63
N TRP A 79 16.02 3.15 -1.58
CA TRP A 79 14.91 2.21 -1.61
C TRP A 79 14.81 1.52 -2.97
N SER A 80 14.30 0.31 -2.97
CA SER A 80 14.11 -0.49 -4.18
C SER A 80 13.18 0.22 -5.17
N THR A 81 13.58 0.20 -6.43
CA THR A 81 12.75 0.62 -7.59
C THR A 81 12.40 -0.54 -8.51
N ASN A 82 12.71 -1.78 -8.08
CA ASN A 82 12.49 -2.98 -8.87
C ASN A 82 11.28 -3.78 -8.37
N PRO A 83 10.10 -3.67 -9.00
CA PRO A 83 8.93 -4.46 -8.62
C PRO A 83 9.16 -5.98 -8.68
N GLY A 84 10.11 -6.43 -9.49
CA GLY A 84 10.45 -7.85 -9.62
C GLY A 84 10.94 -8.54 -8.33
N GLU A 85 11.18 -7.78 -7.26
CA GLU A 85 11.65 -8.30 -5.96
C GLU A 85 10.73 -7.92 -4.78
N TRP A 86 9.59 -7.26 -5.04
CA TRP A 86 8.74 -6.71 -3.96
C TRP A 86 7.79 -7.74 -3.32
N GLY A 87 7.66 -8.92 -3.92
CA GLY A 87 6.69 -9.93 -3.54
C GLY A 87 5.38 -9.82 -4.31
N GLU A 88 4.85 -10.95 -4.77
CA GLU A 88 3.57 -10.99 -5.49
C GLU A 88 2.45 -10.39 -4.66
N GLY A 89 1.57 -9.63 -5.32
CA GLY A 89 0.44 -8.98 -4.69
C GLY A 89 0.73 -7.62 -4.05
N PHE A 90 1.99 -7.17 -3.99
CA PHE A 90 2.32 -5.87 -3.41
C PHE A 90 1.86 -4.71 -4.30
N ILE A 91 1.20 -3.75 -3.70
CA ILE A 91 0.90 -2.43 -4.28
C ILE A 91 0.93 -1.36 -3.19
N SER A 92 1.73 -0.33 -3.39
CA SER A 92 1.76 0.88 -2.57
C SER A 92 2.38 2.01 -3.37
N ALA A 93 2.29 3.24 -2.87
CA ALA A 93 2.96 4.40 -3.46
C ALA A 93 4.47 4.49 -3.13
N TYR A 94 4.99 3.54 -2.39
CA TYR A 94 6.42 3.34 -2.08
C TYR A 94 6.73 1.84 -2.06
N SER A 95 8.01 1.51 -2.17
CA SER A 95 8.49 0.13 -2.14
C SER A 95 8.33 -0.54 -0.77
N PRO A 96 8.50 -1.85 -0.66
CA PRO A 96 8.45 -2.57 0.62
C PRO A 96 9.52 -2.15 1.63
N ASP A 97 10.42 -1.25 1.27
CA ASP A 97 11.49 -0.77 2.16
C ASP A 97 10.97 -0.21 3.48
N GLN A 98 9.83 0.54 3.47
CA GLN A 98 9.25 1.04 4.73
C GLN A 98 8.85 -0.10 5.68
N PHE A 99 8.31 -1.21 5.14
CA PHE A 99 7.93 -2.38 5.94
C PHE A 99 9.17 -3.09 6.49
N ALA A 100 10.19 -3.28 5.65
CA ALA A 100 11.45 -3.90 6.07
C ALA A 100 12.23 -3.04 7.08
N LEU A 101 12.11 -1.73 7.01
CA LEU A 101 12.66 -0.81 8.01
C LEU A 101 11.84 -0.84 9.31
N LEU A 102 10.52 -0.98 9.24
CA LEU A 102 9.68 -1.16 10.42
C LEU A 102 10.07 -2.42 11.20
N GLU A 103 10.34 -3.51 10.50
CA GLU A 103 10.79 -4.79 11.09
C GLU A 103 12.16 -4.70 11.77
N GLN A 104 12.93 -3.66 11.46
CA GLN A 104 14.19 -3.31 12.12
C GLN A 104 14.00 -2.30 13.27
N TYR A 105 12.75 -2.03 13.66
CA TYR A 105 12.39 -1.07 14.70
C TYR A 105 12.84 0.36 14.41
N THR A 106 12.85 0.74 13.14
CA THR A 106 13.14 2.11 12.72
C THR A 106 12.10 3.06 13.34
N PRO A 107 12.53 4.13 14.05
CA PRO A 107 11.62 4.95 14.79
C PRO A 107 10.72 5.81 13.91
N TYR A 108 9.55 6.16 14.46
CA TYR A 108 8.64 7.16 13.91
C TYR A 108 9.36 8.45 13.50
N ALA A 109 8.87 9.08 12.47
CA ALA A 109 9.42 10.19 11.72
C ALA A 109 10.56 9.81 10.74
N THR A 110 11.26 8.70 10.94
CA THR A 110 12.21 8.16 9.94
C THR A 110 11.46 7.30 8.91
N ILE A 111 10.50 6.52 9.38
CA ILE A 111 9.42 5.87 8.61
C ILE A 111 8.08 6.26 9.23
N TRP A 112 6.98 6.03 8.54
CA TRP A 112 5.67 6.36 9.10
C TRP A 112 4.57 5.43 8.61
N ALA A 113 4.00 4.67 9.53
CA ALA A 113 2.76 3.91 9.41
C ALA A 113 2.55 3.20 8.06
N PRO A 114 3.48 2.34 7.60
CA PRO A 114 3.36 1.71 6.28
C PRO A 114 2.12 0.83 6.16
N TYR A 115 1.72 0.13 7.21
CA TYR A 115 0.52 -0.69 7.21
C TYR A 115 -0.77 0.13 7.25
N TYR A 116 -0.75 1.33 7.82
CA TYR A 116 -1.88 2.25 7.75
C TYR A 116 -2.21 2.62 6.29
N THR A 117 -1.22 3.04 5.51
CA THR A 117 -1.41 3.35 4.09
C THR A 117 -1.90 2.13 3.31
N LEU A 118 -1.26 0.97 3.54
CA LEU A 118 -1.64 -0.28 2.89
C LEU A 118 -3.10 -0.68 3.21
N HIS A 119 -3.49 -0.53 4.47
CA HIS A 119 -4.86 -0.76 4.94
C HIS A 119 -5.88 0.13 4.20
N LYS A 120 -5.55 1.42 3.94
CA LYS A 120 -6.44 2.30 3.18
C LYS A 120 -6.61 1.83 1.74
N ILE A 121 -5.53 1.39 1.10
CA ILE A 121 -5.58 0.84 -0.27
C ILE A 121 -6.42 -0.44 -0.29
N MET A 122 -6.19 -1.36 0.66
CA MET A 122 -6.97 -2.59 0.78
C MET A 122 -8.46 -2.31 1.03
N ALA A 123 -8.78 -1.37 1.91
CA ALA A 123 -10.17 -0.95 2.16
C ALA A 123 -10.81 -0.41 0.88
N GLY A 124 -10.09 0.40 0.10
CA GLY A 124 -10.56 0.91 -1.18
C GLY A 124 -10.88 -0.19 -2.20
N PHE A 125 -10.05 -1.22 -2.30
CA PHE A 125 -10.33 -2.39 -3.14
C PHE A 125 -11.59 -3.13 -2.67
N LEU A 126 -11.72 -3.39 -1.37
CA LEU A 126 -12.88 -4.11 -0.81
C LEU A 126 -14.18 -3.32 -0.97
N ASP A 127 -14.16 -2.01 -0.72
CA ASP A 127 -15.32 -1.14 -0.94
C ASP A 127 -15.73 -1.13 -2.42
N THR A 128 -14.75 -1.07 -3.32
CA THR A 128 -15.03 -1.14 -4.76
C THR A 128 -15.71 -2.45 -5.13
N TYR A 129 -15.19 -3.60 -4.70
CA TYR A 129 -15.86 -4.88 -4.91
C TYR A 129 -17.26 -4.89 -4.31
N GLN A 130 -17.40 -4.51 -3.05
CA GLN A 130 -18.67 -4.57 -2.32
C GLN A 130 -19.77 -3.75 -2.98
N TYR A 131 -19.46 -2.55 -3.48
CA TYR A 131 -20.46 -1.61 -3.96
C TYR A 131 -20.65 -1.60 -5.48
N THR A 132 -19.67 -2.08 -6.23
CA THR A 132 -19.73 -2.10 -7.71
C THR A 132 -19.77 -3.51 -8.31
N GLY A 133 -19.39 -4.54 -7.53
CA GLY A 133 -19.24 -5.92 -8.02
C GLY A 133 -17.98 -6.14 -8.87
N ASN A 134 -16.98 -5.27 -8.76
CA ASN A 134 -15.76 -5.38 -9.54
C ASN A 134 -14.85 -6.50 -9.00
N GLU A 135 -14.82 -7.64 -9.69
CA GLU A 135 -14.04 -8.83 -9.29
C GLU A 135 -12.51 -8.59 -9.32
N GLU A 136 -12.01 -7.72 -10.21
CA GLU A 136 -10.60 -7.35 -10.26
C GLU A 136 -10.14 -6.66 -8.97
N ALA A 137 -11.04 -5.87 -8.35
CA ALA A 137 -10.78 -5.26 -7.05
C ALA A 137 -10.69 -6.31 -5.93
N LEU A 138 -11.55 -7.35 -5.97
CA LEU A 138 -11.46 -8.45 -5.01
C LEU A 138 -10.15 -9.22 -5.16
N GLU A 139 -9.76 -9.56 -6.40
CA GLU A 139 -8.49 -10.23 -6.67
C GLU A 139 -7.30 -9.40 -6.15
N ALA A 140 -7.31 -8.07 -6.42
CA ALA A 140 -6.28 -7.17 -5.93
C ALA A 140 -6.20 -7.13 -4.40
N ALA A 141 -7.34 -7.13 -3.71
CA ALA A 141 -7.40 -7.18 -2.25
C ALA A 141 -6.87 -8.51 -1.70
N MET A 142 -7.22 -9.64 -2.32
CA MET A 142 -6.78 -10.97 -1.92
C MET A 142 -5.27 -11.13 -2.07
N ASP A 143 -4.71 -10.70 -3.21
CA ASP A 143 -3.27 -10.76 -3.45
C ASP A 143 -2.49 -9.86 -2.49
N LEU A 144 -2.99 -8.65 -2.22
CA LEU A 144 -2.41 -7.76 -1.22
C LEU A 144 -2.47 -8.37 0.18
N GLY A 145 -3.58 -9.02 0.53
CA GLY A 145 -3.74 -9.75 1.78
C GLY A 145 -2.74 -10.91 1.91
N SER A 146 -2.51 -11.64 0.83
CA SER A 146 -1.52 -12.71 0.77
C SER A 146 -0.11 -12.18 0.99
N TRP A 147 0.24 -11.06 0.36
CA TRP A 147 1.52 -10.38 0.58
C TRP A 147 1.73 -10.00 2.06
N VAL A 148 0.70 -9.40 2.68
CA VAL A 148 0.75 -9.03 4.11
C VAL A 148 0.94 -10.27 4.99
N TYR A 149 0.20 -11.33 4.69
CA TYR A 149 0.31 -12.59 5.43
C TYR A 149 1.72 -13.18 5.35
N GLU A 150 2.28 -13.30 4.14
CA GLU A 150 3.64 -13.81 3.93
C GLU A 150 4.69 -12.97 4.67
N ARG A 151 4.57 -11.63 4.57
CA ARG A 151 5.50 -10.71 5.20
C ARG A 151 5.46 -10.80 6.72
N LEU A 152 4.26 -10.73 7.31
CA LEU A 152 4.09 -10.81 8.76
C LEU A 152 4.42 -12.20 9.32
N ASN A 153 4.17 -13.26 8.55
CA ASN A 153 4.50 -14.62 8.96
C ASN A 153 6.02 -14.88 8.98
N ALA A 154 6.79 -14.17 8.17
CA ALA A 154 8.25 -14.20 8.20
C ALA A 154 8.86 -13.47 9.39
N CYS A 155 8.10 -12.57 10.04
CA CYS A 155 8.54 -11.87 11.25
C CYS A 155 8.50 -12.79 12.46
N THR A 156 9.49 -12.65 13.35
CA THR A 156 9.46 -13.34 14.67
C THR A 156 8.30 -12.81 15.52
N PRO A 157 7.82 -13.58 16.52
CA PRO A 157 6.82 -13.07 17.47
C PRO A 157 7.25 -11.75 18.14
N GLU A 158 8.52 -11.61 18.47
CA GLU A 158 9.08 -10.41 19.08
C GLU A 158 9.02 -9.21 18.11
N GLN A 159 9.33 -9.42 16.82
CA GLN A 159 9.20 -8.35 15.82
C GLN A 159 7.74 -7.90 15.69
N ARG A 160 6.80 -8.85 15.57
CA ARG A 160 5.37 -8.56 15.48
C ARG A 160 4.81 -7.82 16.69
N GLU A 161 5.38 -8.05 17.87
CA GLU A 161 5.00 -7.32 19.08
C GLU A 161 5.58 -5.91 19.14
N LYS A 162 6.87 -5.76 18.80
CA LYS A 162 7.60 -4.51 19.02
C LYS A 162 7.51 -3.48 17.90
N MET A 163 7.19 -3.88 16.68
CA MET A 163 7.15 -2.95 15.54
C MET A 163 5.93 -2.02 15.53
N TRP A 164 4.95 -2.27 16.39
CA TRP A 164 3.75 -1.45 16.53
C TRP A 164 3.90 -0.42 17.63
N GLY A 165 3.22 0.71 17.46
CA GLY A 165 3.16 1.77 18.45
C GLY A 165 3.85 3.05 18.01
N MET A 166 3.55 4.13 18.72
CA MET A 166 3.86 5.51 18.33
C MET A 166 5.36 5.78 18.09
N TYR A 167 6.24 5.12 18.86
CA TYR A 167 7.68 5.39 18.75
C TYR A 167 8.39 4.60 17.64
N ILE A 168 7.74 3.57 17.12
CA ILE A 168 8.28 2.74 16.04
C ILE A 168 7.48 2.98 14.75
N ALA A 169 6.22 2.60 14.71
CA ALA A 169 5.42 2.70 13.48
C ALA A 169 4.73 4.05 13.29
N GLY A 170 4.40 4.76 14.37
CA GLY A 170 3.54 5.95 14.35
C GLY A 170 2.06 5.61 14.11
N GLU A 171 1.65 4.39 14.37
CA GLU A 171 0.28 3.87 14.19
C GLU A 171 -0.50 3.83 15.49
#